data_940407a09aa5dddca4096f83784f62f6
#
_entry.id   940407a09aa5dddca4096f83784f62f6
#
_cell.length_a   1.000
_cell.length_b   1.000
_cell.length_c   1.000
_cell.angle_alpha   90.00
_cell.angle_beta   90.00
_cell.angle_gamma   90.00
#
_symmetry.space_group_name_H-M   'P 1'
#
loop_
_entity.id
_entity.type
_entity.pdbx_description
1 polymer ?
#
loop_
_entity_poly.entity_id
_entity_poly.type
_entity_poly.pdbx_seq_one_letter_code
_entity_poly.pdbx_strand_id
1 'polypeptide(L)'
;MIRCTKCNLPETHETIAFDAKGVCNICNNQNVRDAIDWTKQKQLLDELVEEYRGKYDYDCIIPFSGGKDSTWTLYYLVKEYNLKPLVVRYDHGFMRPNLEDNVSKVTKELGVDVISYRSNWHVTRKLMLQSFIEKGDFCWHCHTGIFAYPMQVAIEKKVPLIFWGEPSAEYTSYYGYDDQEFV
;
A
#
# COMPACT_ATOMS: atom_id res chain seq x y z
N MET A 1 -2.69 -0.53 33.87
CA MET A 1 -2.48 -0.50 32.40
C MET A 1 -1.09 0.06 32.14
N ILE A 2 -0.22 -0.77 31.61
CA ILE A 2 1.15 -0.39 31.24
C ILE A 2 1.10 0.39 29.93
N ARG A 3 1.93 1.42 29.83
CA ARG A 3 2.05 2.26 28.63
C ARG A 3 3.51 2.50 28.28
N CYS A 4 3.77 2.64 26.99
CA CYS A 4 5.10 2.97 26.51
C CYS A 4 5.57 4.32 27.08
N THR A 5 6.78 4.34 27.63
CA THR A 5 7.38 5.57 28.21
C THR A 5 7.72 6.63 27.17
N LYS A 6 7.81 6.25 25.86
CA LYS A 6 8.14 7.16 24.75
C LYS A 6 6.92 7.65 23.99
N CYS A 7 5.98 6.76 23.59
CA CYS A 7 4.81 7.11 22.74
C CYS A 7 3.45 6.96 23.42
N ASN A 8 3.43 6.50 24.69
CA ASN A 8 2.23 6.31 25.49
C ASN A 8 1.25 5.23 24.97
N LEU A 9 1.65 4.40 23.99
CA LEU A 9 0.83 3.31 23.49
C LEU A 9 0.57 2.27 24.58
N PRO A 10 -0.68 1.80 24.78
CA PRO A 10 -1.02 0.91 25.88
C PRO A 10 -0.70 -0.56 25.57
N GLU A 11 -0.53 -1.36 26.63
CA GLU A 11 -0.33 -2.83 26.56
C GLU A 11 -1.46 -3.59 25.87
N THR A 12 -2.59 -2.95 25.63
CA THR A 12 -3.73 -3.54 24.95
C THR A 12 -3.59 -3.60 23.43
N HIS A 13 -2.54 -3.03 22.86
CA HIS A 13 -2.25 -3.15 21.44
C HIS A 13 -1.77 -4.59 21.12
N GLU A 14 -2.31 -5.21 20.07
CA GLU A 14 -2.18 -6.64 19.81
C GLU A 14 -0.72 -7.14 19.70
N THR A 15 0.17 -6.33 19.11
CA THR A 15 1.56 -6.72 18.82
C THR A 15 2.58 -6.02 19.70
N ILE A 16 2.12 -5.36 20.78
CA ILE A 16 3.01 -4.56 21.63
C ILE A 16 3.85 -5.42 22.56
N ALA A 17 5.14 -5.12 22.62
CA ALA A 17 6.07 -5.63 23.61
C ALA A 17 6.89 -4.47 24.17
N PHE A 18 7.25 -4.53 25.45
CA PHE A 18 8.04 -3.50 26.11
C PHE A 18 9.42 -4.03 26.49
N ASP A 19 10.44 -3.22 26.30
CA ASP A 19 11.79 -3.52 26.79
C ASP A 19 11.91 -3.23 28.31
N ALA A 20 13.10 -3.47 28.87
CA ALA A 20 13.37 -3.25 30.29
C ALA A 20 13.24 -1.78 30.73
N LYS A 21 13.21 -0.83 29.78
CA LYS A 21 13.03 0.60 30.04
C LYS A 21 11.56 1.04 29.86
N GLY A 22 10.67 0.11 29.55
CA GLY A 22 9.27 0.38 29.29
C GLY A 22 9.01 1.03 27.92
N VAL A 23 9.97 0.97 26.99
CA VAL A 23 9.80 1.45 25.60
C VAL A 23 9.24 0.32 24.76
N CYS A 24 8.22 0.60 23.93
CA CYS A 24 7.60 -0.42 23.09
C CYS A 24 8.46 -0.76 21.86
N ASN A 25 8.23 -1.97 21.33
CA ASN A 25 8.86 -2.45 20.09
C ASN A 25 8.64 -1.49 18.91
N ILE A 26 7.48 -0.86 18.79
CA ILE A 26 7.18 0.11 17.73
C ILE A 26 8.11 1.32 17.81
N CYS A 27 8.35 1.85 19.01
CA CYS A 27 9.33 2.92 19.21
C CYS A 27 10.77 2.47 18.97
N ASN A 28 11.09 1.21 19.28
CA ASN A 28 12.42 0.65 19.05
C ASN A 28 12.65 0.39 17.55
N ASN A 29 11.64 0.01 16.79
CA ASN A 29 11.73 -0.13 15.35
C ASN A 29 12.00 1.21 14.64
N GLN A 30 11.65 2.35 15.25
CA GLN A 30 12.03 3.65 14.70
C GLN A 30 13.57 3.80 14.61
N ASN A 31 14.31 3.25 15.55
CA ASN A 31 15.77 3.27 15.50
C ASN A 31 16.32 2.42 14.34
N VAL A 32 15.64 1.33 14.00
CA VAL A 32 15.98 0.50 12.81
C VAL A 32 15.77 1.33 11.53
N ARG A 33 14.66 2.05 11.42
CA ARG A 33 14.39 2.96 10.30
C ARG A 33 15.47 4.03 10.14
N ASP A 34 15.91 4.62 11.25
CA ASP A 34 16.95 5.66 11.25
C ASP A 34 18.33 5.10 10.84
N ALA A 35 18.54 3.78 10.99
CA ALA A 35 19.75 3.07 10.60
C ALA A 35 19.74 2.53 9.16
N ILE A 36 18.65 2.67 8.43
CA ILE A 36 18.54 2.20 7.03
C ILE A 36 19.50 2.99 6.13
N ASP A 37 20.33 2.27 5.38
CA ASP A 37 21.14 2.86 4.31
C ASP A 37 20.25 3.14 3.06
N TRP A 38 19.68 4.33 3.03
CA TRP A 38 18.80 4.77 1.93
C TRP A 38 19.53 4.84 0.57
N THR A 39 20.85 4.99 0.55
CA THR A 39 21.63 4.95 -0.69
C THR A 39 21.61 3.55 -1.28
N LYS A 40 21.82 2.54 -0.41
CA LYS A 40 21.72 1.14 -0.82
C LYS A 40 20.30 0.76 -1.25
N GLN A 41 19.28 1.22 -0.52
CA GLN A 41 17.88 0.98 -0.89
C GLN A 41 17.53 1.59 -2.26
N LYS A 42 18.05 2.79 -2.54
CA LYS A 42 17.90 3.41 -3.84
C LYS A 42 18.56 2.59 -4.96
N GLN A 43 19.75 2.06 -4.73
CA GLN A 43 20.44 1.19 -5.70
C GLN A 43 19.63 -0.08 -6.00
N LEU A 44 19.09 -0.73 -4.97
CA LEU A 44 18.22 -1.90 -5.13
C LEU A 44 16.97 -1.57 -5.95
N LEU A 45 16.36 -0.40 -5.72
CA LEU A 45 15.25 0.07 -6.54
C LEU A 45 15.66 0.31 -7.99
N ASP A 46 16.83 0.94 -8.22
CA ASP A 46 17.35 1.20 -9.55
C ASP A 46 17.58 -0.11 -10.33
N GLU A 47 18.19 -1.10 -9.68
CA GLU A 47 18.42 -2.44 -10.25
C GLU A 47 17.10 -3.14 -10.58
N LEU A 48 16.14 -3.14 -9.65
CA LEU A 48 14.82 -3.73 -9.83
C LEU A 48 14.07 -3.09 -11.00
N VAL A 49 14.07 -1.76 -11.08
CA VAL A 49 13.41 -1.05 -12.18
C VAL A 49 14.02 -1.40 -13.53
N GLU A 50 15.36 -1.42 -13.64
CA GLU A 50 16.03 -1.77 -14.89
C GLU A 50 15.80 -3.25 -15.27
N GLU A 51 15.64 -4.13 -14.29
CA GLU A 51 15.30 -5.53 -14.56
C GLU A 51 13.96 -5.68 -15.30
N TYR A 52 12.95 -4.83 -14.99
CA TYR A 52 11.60 -4.97 -15.56
C TYR A 52 11.29 -4.00 -16.70
N ARG A 53 12.02 -2.92 -16.82
CA ARG A 53 11.81 -1.86 -17.82
C ARG A 53 11.72 -2.40 -19.25
N GLY A 54 10.63 -2.09 -19.94
CA GLY A 54 10.41 -2.37 -21.36
C GLY A 54 10.27 -3.85 -21.73
N LYS A 55 10.14 -4.75 -20.75
CA LYS A 55 9.97 -6.20 -21.00
C LYS A 55 8.54 -6.63 -21.23
N TYR A 56 7.58 -5.83 -20.79
CA TYR A 56 6.14 -6.11 -20.84
C TYR A 56 5.38 -4.92 -21.44
N ASP A 57 4.08 -5.08 -21.66
CA ASP A 57 3.22 -3.98 -22.16
C ASP A 57 3.21 -2.79 -21.20
N TYR A 58 3.37 -3.07 -19.90
CA TYR A 58 3.57 -2.11 -18.82
C TYR A 58 4.75 -2.54 -17.97
N ASP A 59 5.55 -1.59 -17.49
CA ASP A 59 6.73 -1.88 -16.67
C ASP A 59 6.36 -2.35 -15.26
N CYS A 60 5.24 -1.85 -14.73
CA CYS A 60 4.72 -2.23 -13.41
C CYS A 60 3.23 -1.93 -13.28
N ILE A 61 2.64 -2.45 -12.20
CA ILE A 61 1.31 -2.08 -11.72
C ILE A 61 1.44 -1.17 -10.51
N ILE A 62 0.59 -0.14 -10.46
CA ILE A 62 0.50 0.75 -9.30
C ILE A 62 -0.94 0.75 -8.79
N PRO A 63 -1.20 0.12 -7.62
CA PRO A 63 -2.46 0.30 -6.91
C PRO A 63 -2.66 1.76 -6.52
N PHE A 64 -3.79 2.35 -6.88
CA PHE A 64 -3.96 3.80 -6.80
C PHE A 64 -5.26 4.21 -6.12
N SER A 65 -5.16 4.82 -4.96
CA SER A 65 -6.29 5.34 -4.20
C SER A 65 -6.60 6.81 -4.51
N GLY A 66 -5.65 7.56 -5.09
CA GLY A 66 -5.71 9.01 -5.25
C GLY A 66 -5.32 9.78 -3.98
N GLY A 67 -4.91 9.09 -2.92
CA GLY A 67 -4.33 9.69 -1.71
C GLY A 67 -2.89 10.17 -1.94
N LYS A 68 -2.31 10.87 -0.96
CA LYS A 68 -0.98 11.49 -1.09
C LYS A 68 0.12 10.48 -1.42
N ASP A 69 0.13 9.32 -0.76
CA ASP A 69 1.21 8.34 -0.86
C ASP A 69 1.18 7.62 -2.22
N SER A 70 0.02 7.08 -2.63
CA SER A 70 -0.12 6.49 -3.96
C SER A 70 0.10 7.49 -5.09
N THR A 71 -0.27 8.77 -4.91
CA THR A 71 -0.01 9.82 -5.88
C THR A 71 1.50 10.12 -5.99
N TRP A 72 2.20 10.17 -4.85
CA TRP A 72 3.64 10.35 -4.85
C TRP A 72 4.36 9.19 -5.51
N THR A 73 3.99 7.96 -5.18
CA THR A 73 4.57 6.75 -5.79
C THR A 73 4.40 6.77 -7.31
N LEU A 74 3.17 7.02 -7.79
CA LEU A 74 2.89 7.13 -9.23
C LEU A 74 3.72 8.23 -9.90
N TYR A 75 3.71 9.44 -9.31
CA TYR A 75 4.47 10.57 -9.83
C TYR A 75 5.98 10.25 -9.91
N TYR A 76 6.54 9.70 -8.84
CA TYR A 76 7.96 9.40 -8.73
C TYR A 76 8.40 8.36 -9.78
N LEU A 77 7.65 7.28 -9.93
CA LEU A 77 7.98 6.23 -10.90
C LEU A 77 7.84 6.71 -12.36
N VAL A 78 6.86 7.55 -12.65
CA VAL A 78 6.69 8.12 -14.00
C VAL A 78 7.71 9.20 -14.30
N LYS A 79 7.95 10.15 -13.39
CA LYS A 79 8.80 11.32 -13.67
C LYS A 79 10.28 11.07 -13.46
N GLU A 80 10.66 10.35 -12.39
CA GLU A 80 12.07 10.10 -12.08
C GLU A 80 12.61 8.87 -12.80
N TYR A 81 11.76 7.84 -12.95
CA TYR A 81 12.17 6.59 -13.60
C TYR A 81 11.68 6.46 -15.05
N ASN A 82 10.82 7.34 -15.52
CA ASN A 82 10.21 7.27 -16.85
C ASN A 82 9.58 5.91 -17.15
N LEU A 83 8.95 5.28 -16.12
CA LEU A 83 8.24 4.03 -16.29
C LEU A 83 6.88 4.23 -16.94
N LYS A 84 6.41 3.18 -17.63
CA LYS A 84 5.06 3.06 -18.17
C LYS A 84 4.21 2.15 -17.25
N PRO A 85 3.63 2.67 -16.16
CA PRO A 85 2.83 1.88 -15.26
C PRO A 85 1.40 1.66 -15.78
N LEU A 86 0.78 0.56 -15.37
CA LEU A 86 -0.66 0.39 -15.38
C LEU A 86 -1.22 0.74 -14.00
N VAL A 87 -2.05 1.75 -13.93
CA VAL A 87 -2.73 2.16 -12.69
C VAL A 87 -3.94 1.26 -12.46
N VAL A 88 -4.04 0.65 -11.29
CA VAL A 88 -5.14 -0.23 -10.93
C VAL A 88 -5.89 0.29 -9.72
N ARG A 89 -7.20 0.41 -9.84
CA ARG A 89 -8.08 0.94 -8.80
C ARG A 89 -9.14 -0.07 -8.39
N TYR A 90 -9.32 -0.24 -7.10
CA TYR A 90 -10.50 -0.89 -6.53
C TYR A 90 -11.42 0.16 -5.93
N ASP A 91 -12.60 0.34 -6.56
CA ASP A 91 -13.62 1.27 -6.08
C ASP A 91 -14.56 0.56 -5.09
N HIS A 92 -14.38 0.87 -3.83
CA HIS A 92 -15.17 0.33 -2.74
C HIS A 92 -16.55 0.97 -2.56
N GLY A 93 -16.91 1.96 -3.40
CA GLY A 93 -18.21 2.64 -3.37
C GLY A 93 -18.33 3.83 -2.41
N PHE A 94 -17.26 4.19 -1.68
CA PHE A 94 -17.25 5.28 -0.68
C PHE A 94 -16.23 6.38 -1.01
N MET A 95 -15.84 6.48 -2.27
CA MET A 95 -14.87 7.50 -2.68
C MET A 95 -15.46 8.91 -2.54
N ARG A 96 -14.67 9.81 -1.99
CA ARG A 96 -15.06 11.22 -1.90
C ARG A 96 -14.93 11.89 -3.27
N PRO A 97 -15.86 12.78 -3.68
CA PRO A 97 -15.81 13.44 -4.99
C PRO A 97 -14.48 14.12 -5.30
N ASN A 98 -13.91 14.87 -4.36
CA ASN A 98 -12.61 15.53 -4.53
C ASN A 98 -11.44 14.54 -4.72
N LEU A 99 -11.56 13.31 -4.24
CA LEU A 99 -10.57 12.27 -4.46
C LEU A 99 -10.66 11.72 -5.89
N GLU A 100 -11.88 11.55 -6.42
CA GLU A 100 -12.11 11.19 -7.83
C GLU A 100 -11.59 12.27 -8.78
N ASP A 101 -11.80 13.54 -8.45
CA ASP A 101 -11.24 14.66 -9.21
C ASP A 101 -9.71 14.62 -9.23
N ASN A 102 -9.09 14.34 -8.08
CA ASN A 102 -7.64 14.19 -7.98
C ASN A 102 -7.13 13.01 -8.82
N VAL A 103 -7.79 11.87 -8.75
CA VAL A 103 -7.46 10.69 -9.58
C VAL A 103 -7.49 11.07 -11.06
N SER A 104 -8.58 11.68 -11.53
CA SER A 104 -8.73 12.10 -12.93
C SER A 104 -7.65 13.08 -13.36
N LYS A 105 -7.33 14.06 -12.51
CA LYS A 105 -6.28 15.04 -12.76
C LYS A 105 -4.91 14.39 -12.89
N VAL A 106 -4.52 13.64 -11.88
CA VAL A 106 -3.18 13.03 -11.79
C VAL A 106 -2.94 12.06 -12.95
N THR A 107 -3.89 11.18 -13.22
CA THR A 107 -3.73 10.18 -14.30
C THR A 107 -3.68 10.80 -15.68
N LYS A 108 -4.45 11.85 -15.93
CA LYS A 108 -4.38 12.63 -17.19
C LYS A 108 -3.06 13.39 -17.33
N GLU A 109 -2.62 14.06 -16.26
CA GLU A 109 -1.37 14.82 -16.26
C GLU A 109 -0.14 13.94 -16.49
N LEU A 110 -0.17 12.73 -15.94
CA LEU A 110 0.91 11.76 -16.10
C LEU A 110 0.76 10.90 -17.37
N GLY A 111 -0.38 10.94 -18.06
CA GLY A 111 -0.62 10.22 -19.30
C GLY A 111 -0.61 8.70 -19.13
N VAL A 112 -1.12 8.20 -18.00
CA VAL A 112 -1.09 6.77 -17.65
C VAL A 112 -2.42 6.08 -17.90
N ASP A 113 -2.38 4.80 -18.24
CA ASP A 113 -3.56 3.96 -18.40
C ASP A 113 -4.12 3.52 -17.03
N VAL A 114 -5.45 3.43 -16.93
CA VAL A 114 -6.15 3.12 -15.69
C VAL A 114 -7.15 2.01 -15.87
N ILE A 115 -7.08 0.98 -15.04
CA ILE A 115 -8.14 -0.02 -14.87
C ILE A 115 -8.81 0.21 -13.53
N SER A 116 -10.15 0.32 -13.54
CA SER A 116 -10.93 0.51 -12.33
C SER A 116 -11.99 -0.58 -12.20
N TYR A 117 -12.08 -1.21 -11.04
CA TYR A 117 -13.13 -2.18 -10.73
C TYR A 117 -14.02 -1.65 -9.62
N ARG A 118 -15.31 -1.75 -9.83
CA ARG A 118 -16.32 -1.48 -8.81
C ARG A 118 -17.14 -2.73 -8.57
N SER A 119 -17.18 -3.20 -7.35
CA SER A 119 -17.97 -4.37 -6.99
C SER A 119 -19.47 -4.06 -7.00
N ASN A 120 -20.29 -5.11 -7.15
CA ASN A 120 -21.74 -4.98 -7.08
C ASN A 120 -22.18 -4.48 -5.69
N TRP A 121 -22.88 -3.35 -5.63
CA TRP A 121 -23.28 -2.71 -4.38
C TRP A 121 -24.13 -3.61 -3.45
N HIS A 122 -24.99 -4.45 -4.03
CA HIS A 122 -25.81 -5.36 -3.21
C HIS A 122 -24.96 -6.42 -2.50
N VAL A 123 -23.88 -6.90 -3.17
CA VAL A 123 -22.91 -7.83 -2.57
C VAL A 123 -22.06 -7.10 -1.53
N THR A 124 -21.51 -5.94 -1.90
CA THR A 124 -20.71 -5.10 -1.00
C THR A 124 -21.42 -4.81 0.31
N ARG A 125 -22.68 -4.35 0.24
CA ARG A 125 -23.48 -4.05 1.44
C ARG A 125 -23.70 -5.26 2.34
N LYS A 126 -23.90 -6.45 1.76
CA LYS A 126 -24.06 -7.68 2.56
C LYS A 126 -22.73 -8.08 3.24
N LEU A 127 -21.62 -7.98 2.53
CA LEU A 127 -20.29 -8.25 3.08
C LEU A 127 -19.93 -7.26 4.19
N MET A 128 -20.25 -5.98 4.03
CA MET A 128 -20.06 -4.96 5.08
C MET A 128 -20.83 -5.31 6.35
N LEU A 129 -22.12 -5.65 6.23
CA LEU A 129 -22.94 -6.01 7.37
C LEU A 129 -22.41 -7.27 8.07
N GLN A 130 -22.08 -8.29 7.29
CA GLN A 130 -21.59 -9.56 7.83
C GLN A 130 -20.23 -9.39 8.51
N SER A 131 -19.31 -8.68 7.89
CA SER A 131 -17.99 -8.42 8.48
C SER A 131 -18.08 -7.55 9.73
N PHE A 132 -19.00 -6.61 9.77
CA PHE A 132 -19.26 -5.81 10.98
C PHE A 132 -19.78 -6.69 12.14
N ILE A 133 -20.72 -7.59 11.85
CA ILE A 133 -21.28 -8.49 12.88
C ILE A 133 -20.22 -9.48 13.38
N GLU A 134 -19.45 -10.07 12.50
CA GLU A 134 -18.52 -11.15 12.85
C GLU A 134 -17.15 -10.67 13.33
N LYS A 135 -16.68 -9.53 12.82
CA LYS A 135 -15.30 -9.03 13.04
C LYS A 135 -15.25 -7.65 13.71
N GLY A 136 -16.38 -6.96 13.84
CA GLY A 136 -16.40 -5.57 14.28
C GLY A 136 -15.85 -4.57 13.26
N ASP A 137 -15.53 -5.02 12.04
CA ASP A 137 -14.95 -4.21 10.97
C ASP A 137 -15.80 -4.29 9.68
N PHE A 138 -16.43 -3.20 9.32
CA PHE A 138 -17.21 -3.11 8.08
C PHE A 138 -16.36 -2.93 6.81
N CYS A 139 -15.09 -2.57 6.97
CA CYS A 139 -14.17 -2.32 5.85
C CYS A 139 -13.40 -3.56 5.37
N TRP A 140 -13.57 -4.71 6.01
CA TRP A 140 -12.81 -5.93 5.67
C TRP A 140 -12.83 -6.25 4.16
N HIS A 141 -14.00 -6.19 3.53
CA HIS A 141 -14.14 -6.44 2.08
C HIS A 141 -13.37 -5.41 1.23
N CYS A 142 -13.29 -4.17 1.69
CA CYS A 142 -12.55 -3.11 1.02
C CYS A 142 -11.05 -3.41 1.05
N HIS A 143 -10.49 -3.69 2.22
CA HIS A 143 -9.08 -4.05 2.37
C HIS A 143 -8.72 -5.29 1.55
N THR A 144 -9.56 -6.34 1.60
CA THR A 144 -9.36 -7.52 0.77
C THR A 144 -9.35 -7.17 -0.72
N GLY A 145 -10.28 -6.33 -1.17
CA GLY A 145 -10.40 -5.94 -2.59
C GLY A 145 -9.23 -5.10 -3.09
N ILE A 146 -8.75 -4.14 -2.28
CA ILE A 146 -7.62 -3.28 -2.68
C ILE A 146 -6.31 -4.06 -2.81
N PHE A 147 -6.14 -5.17 -2.08
CA PHE A 147 -4.98 -6.04 -2.24
C PHE A 147 -5.18 -7.09 -3.36
N ALA A 148 -6.31 -7.78 -3.37
CA ALA A 148 -6.55 -8.88 -4.31
C ALA A 148 -6.69 -8.43 -5.77
N TYR A 149 -7.36 -7.31 -6.03
CA TYR A 149 -7.63 -6.88 -7.39
C TYR A 149 -6.38 -6.47 -8.19
N PRO A 150 -5.45 -5.68 -7.65
CA PRO A 150 -4.20 -5.40 -8.36
C PRO A 150 -3.38 -6.66 -8.68
N MET A 151 -3.36 -7.64 -7.78
CA MET A 151 -2.69 -8.93 -8.00
C MET A 151 -3.36 -9.72 -9.15
N GLN A 152 -4.69 -9.74 -9.18
CA GLN A 152 -5.43 -10.36 -10.29
C GLN A 152 -5.09 -9.70 -11.62
N VAL A 153 -5.09 -8.37 -11.68
CA VAL A 153 -4.74 -7.63 -12.91
C VAL A 153 -3.29 -7.89 -13.31
N ALA A 154 -2.37 -7.98 -12.33
CA ALA A 154 -0.97 -8.31 -12.58
C ALA A 154 -0.82 -9.67 -13.29
N ILE A 155 -1.53 -10.67 -12.82
CA ILE A 155 -1.55 -12.01 -13.42
C ILE A 155 -2.17 -11.97 -14.82
N GLU A 156 -3.34 -11.34 -14.97
CA GLU A 156 -4.05 -11.25 -16.26
C GLU A 156 -3.25 -10.50 -17.33
N LYS A 157 -2.57 -9.42 -16.93
CA LYS A 157 -1.73 -8.60 -17.81
C LYS A 157 -0.30 -9.12 -17.95
N LYS A 158 0.06 -10.14 -17.18
CA LYS A 158 1.42 -10.70 -17.12
C LYS A 158 2.48 -9.64 -16.74
N VAL A 159 2.14 -8.73 -15.86
CA VAL A 159 3.04 -7.70 -15.32
C VAL A 159 3.47 -8.11 -13.93
N PRO A 160 4.70 -8.60 -13.73
CA PRO A 160 5.10 -9.24 -12.48
C PRO A 160 5.50 -8.26 -11.37
N LEU A 161 5.67 -6.98 -11.68
CA LEU A 161 6.13 -5.96 -10.73
C LEU A 161 4.97 -5.08 -10.28
N ILE A 162 4.77 -4.98 -8.96
CA ILE A 162 3.74 -4.11 -8.35
C ILE A 162 4.41 -3.18 -7.35
N PHE A 163 4.16 -1.87 -7.46
CA PHE A 163 4.61 -0.86 -6.50
C PHE A 163 3.45 -0.37 -5.65
N TRP A 164 3.50 -0.66 -4.36
CA TRP A 164 2.55 -0.18 -3.37
C TRP A 164 2.95 1.19 -2.83
N GLY A 165 1.96 2.04 -2.57
CA GLY A 165 2.20 3.36 -1.98
C GLY A 165 2.35 3.34 -0.45
N GLU A 166 2.12 2.18 0.18
CA GLU A 166 2.10 2.02 1.64
C GLU A 166 2.83 0.73 2.02
N PRO A 167 3.97 0.80 2.74
CA PRO A 167 4.64 -0.39 3.21
C PRO A 167 3.94 -0.97 4.43
N SER A 168 3.74 -2.28 4.46
CA SER A 168 3.11 -3.00 5.58
C SER A 168 3.89 -2.83 6.88
N ALA A 169 5.22 -2.75 6.81
CA ALA A 169 6.10 -2.53 7.97
C ALA A 169 5.81 -1.23 8.75
N GLU A 170 5.24 -0.20 8.12
CA GLU A 170 4.91 1.06 8.80
C GLU A 170 3.58 1.00 9.55
N TYR A 171 2.62 0.19 9.11
CA TYR A 171 1.24 0.26 9.60
C TYR A 171 0.84 -0.88 10.51
N THR A 172 1.39 -2.05 10.30
CA THR A 172 0.87 -3.26 10.97
C THR A 172 1.67 -3.68 12.18
N SER A 173 2.95 -3.29 12.28
CA SER A 173 3.92 -3.82 13.25
C SER A 173 4.08 -5.36 13.22
N TYR A 174 3.45 -6.03 12.25
CA TYR A 174 3.58 -7.48 12.05
C TYR A 174 4.86 -7.84 11.31
N TYR A 175 5.37 -6.91 10.51
CA TYR A 175 6.60 -7.07 9.71
C TYR A 175 7.62 -6.02 10.12
N GLY A 176 8.89 -6.39 10.16
CA GLY A 176 10.00 -5.47 10.33
C GLY A 176 10.48 -4.92 8.97
N TYR A 177 11.31 -3.90 9.01
CA TYR A 177 11.96 -3.37 7.80
C TYR A 177 12.97 -4.33 7.16
N ASP A 178 13.41 -5.33 7.92
CA ASP A 178 14.33 -6.37 7.44
C ASP A 178 13.59 -7.58 6.86
N ASP A 179 12.28 -7.67 7.07
CA ASP A 179 11.45 -8.72 6.51
C ASP A 179 11.19 -8.41 5.03
N GLN A 180 11.73 -9.23 4.15
CA GLN A 180 11.41 -9.15 2.73
C GLN A 180 10.06 -9.83 2.50
N GLU A 181 9.09 -9.08 2.02
CA GLU A 181 7.85 -9.66 1.51
C GLU A 181 8.14 -10.32 0.16
N PHE A 182 8.39 -11.62 0.19
CA PHE A 182 8.39 -12.44 -1.02
C PHE A 182 6.94 -12.79 -1.37
N VAL A 183 6.49 -12.34 -2.51
CA VAL A 183 5.21 -12.71 -3.12
C VAL A 183 5.43 -13.83 -4.12
#